data_1c7eafec9c52ffcf8e6273626f836dea
#
_entry.id   1c7eafec9c52ffcf8e6273626f836dea
#
_cell.length_a   1.000
_cell.length_b   1.000
_cell.length_c   1.000
_cell.angle_alpha   90.00
_cell.angle_beta   90.00
_cell.angle_gamma   90.00
#
_symmetry.space_group_name_H-M   'P 1'
#
loop_
_entity.id
_entity.type
_entity.pdbx_description
1 polymer ?
#
loop_
_entity_poly.entity_id
_entity_poly.type
_entity_poly.pdbx_seq_one_letter_code
_entity_poly.pdbx_strand_id
1 'polypeptide(L)'
;MSAQVFIRSALLACTLAACTVAVQAQTLPSTLKIGLSSEPTSMDPHYHQATPNDAMTSHMFETLVGQDAKMNLIPRLATAWKPVDDTTWEFKLRDGVKFSNGQPFTAQDVIFTFCRVMHNEQGIGGSYPAVVQKFAGIEARDGNTLIIKTHKPYPLLPNDLTRTAMLWSGIVEHGPITFDLKNKCGVAGPWPTVADFNGGRDVIGTGPYTLKSYVKGTAIELVRNDGYWGDKPAWPAVKLVPVPAAGPRLTGLLAGDFDLIENPAARDVKRISETPGYGYVITPSVRVVYFQFDVARSPSPTVKAADGKNPLQDVRVRRAISMAIDRKTIAARIMDGAATPANQFLPDGMFGTLPHPPELKYDPEGAKKLLAEAGYPNGFELAVSSTNDRYINDAQISQAVAQYLSRVGIKATVDAMTRSVYFPKRAKREFSFAMGGWSSETGEASSFLQYWVTRFDKEQGLGTSNYGGYDNPEFDGVFKRALVTVDPAEREKLLQQSLTLALADLPSIPLHFESSIWAFKKGLAYEGRADQYTLAMSAKPAK
;
A
#
# COMPACT_ATOMS: atom_id res chain seq x y z
N MET A 1 -72.13 -73.97 -27.19
CA MET A 1 -71.51 -74.17 -25.90
C MET A 1 -70.44 -73.04 -25.76
N SER A 2 -70.70 -72.11 -24.89
CA SER A 2 -70.09 -70.83 -24.75
C SER A 2 -68.76 -70.85 -23.96
N ALA A 3 -67.78 -70.14 -24.38
CA ALA A 3 -66.64 -69.73 -23.53
C ALA A 3 -66.40 -68.25 -23.69
N GLN A 4 -66.67 -67.47 -22.62
CA GLN A 4 -66.44 -66.07 -22.55
C GLN A 4 -64.98 -65.84 -22.21
N VAL A 5 -64.30 -64.95 -22.97
CA VAL A 5 -62.95 -64.45 -22.72
C VAL A 5 -63.08 -63.14 -22.01
N PHE A 6 -62.55 -63.03 -20.77
CA PHE A 6 -62.38 -61.77 -20.03
C PHE A 6 -61.04 -61.11 -20.38
N ILE A 7 -61.12 -59.95 -20.98
CA ILE A 7 -59.97 -59.07 -21.16
C ILE A 7 -59.82 -58.17 -19.91
N ARG A 8 -58.71 -58.31 -19.19
CA ARG A 8 -58.33 -57.40 -18.12
C ARG A 8 -57.32 -56.36 -18.66
N SER A 9 -57.75 -55.10 -18.74
CA SER A 9 -56.90 -53.97 -19.03
C SER A 9 -56.09 -53.57 -17.79
N ALA A 10 -54.78 -53.70 -17.85
CA ALA A 10 -53.89 -53.20 -16.83
C ALA A 10 -53.50 -51.73 -17.17
N LEU A 11 -53.99 -50.78 -16.40
CA LEU A 11 -53.49 -49.36 -16.42
C LEU A 11 -52.14 -49.28 -15.70
N LEU A 12 -51.09 -48.97 -16.46
CA LEU A 12 -49.75 -48.63 -15.94
C LEU A 12 -49.79 -47.18 -15.56
N ALA A 13 -49.83 -46.88 -14.25
CA ALA A 13 -49.66 -45.54 -13.73
C ALA A 13 -48.14 -45.25 -13.59
N CYS A 14 -47.58 -44.48 -14.52
CA CYS A 14 -46.20 -43.88 -14.37
C CYS A 14 -46.26 -42.73 -13.38
N THR A 15 -45.83 -42.93 -12.15
CA THR A 15 -45.55 -41.88 -11.18
C THR A 15 -44.20 -41.26 -11.53
N LEU A 16 -44.21 -40.05 -12.11
CA LEU A 16 -43.03 -39.16 -12.21
C LEU A 16 -42.63 -38.68 -10.79
N ALA A 17 -41.62 -39.30 -10.23
CA ALA A 17 -40.93 -38.75 -9.05
C ALA A 17 -40.11 -37.55 -9.50
N ALA A 18 -40.60 -36.33 -9.27
CA ALA A 18 -39.83 -35.13 -9.42
C ALA A 18 -38.76 -35.08 -8.31
N CYS A 19 -37.53 -35.45 -8.63
CA CYS A 19 -36.37 -35.18 -7.76
C CYS A 19 -36.14 -33.65 -7.72
N THR A 20 -36.74 -33.01 -6.74
CA THR A 20 -36.32 -31.66 -6.35
C THR A 20 -34.94 -31.76 -5.74
N VAL A 21 -33.91 -31.43 -6.52
CA VAL A 21 -32.57 -31.17 -6.00
C VAL A 21 -32.68 -29.90 -5.14
N ALA A 22 -32.82 -30.07 -3.83
CA ALA A 22 -32.69 -28.99 -2.90
C ALA A 22 -31.23 -28.50 -2.99
N VAL A 23 -31.02 -27.36 -3.63
CA VAL A 23 -29.76 -26.62 -3.53
C VAL A 23 -29.64 -26.26 -2.05
N GLN A 24 -28.89 -27.05 -1.29
CA GLN A 24 -28.51 -26.68 0.06
C GLN A 24 -27.66 -25.40 -0.04
N ALA A 25 -28.23 -24.26 0.35
CA ALA A 25 -27.47 -23.06 0.61
C ALA A 25 -26.40 -23.45 1.62
N GLN A 26 -25.15 -23.49 1.21
CA GLN A 26 -24.02 -23.69 2.12
C GLN A 26 -24.08 -22.57 3.16
N THR A 27 -24.44 -22.93 4.39
CA THR A 27 -24.32 -21.98 5.52
C THR A 27 -22.85 -21.64 5.68
N LEU A 28 -22.52 -20.36 5.52
CA LEU A 28 -21.16 -19.88 5.76
C LEU A 28 -20.70 -20.32 7.17
N PRO A 29 -19.42 -20.70 7.33
CA PRO A 29 -18.88 -20.91 8.67
C PRO A 29 -19.06 -19.62 9.50
N SER A 30 -19.36 -19.77 10.78
CA SER A 30 -19.58 -18.64 11.69
C SER A 30 -18.32 -17.78 11.88
N THR A 31 -17.15 -18.32 11.55
CA THR A 31 -15.83 -17.68 11.76
C THR A 31 -14.99 -17.78 10.48
N LEU A 32 -14.51 -16.63 10.01
CA LEU A 32 -13.51 -16.54 8.95
C LEU A 32 -12.11 -16.67 9.56
N LYS A 33 -11.33 -17.65 9.14
CA LYS A 33 -9.96 -17.87 9.62
C LYS A 33 -8.95 -17.39 8.58
N ILE A 34 -8.10 -16.44 8.97
CA ILE A 34 -7.10 -15.81 8.09
C ILE A 34 -5.69 -16.08 8.61
N GLY A 35 -4.83 -16.65 7.77
CA GLY A 35 -3.40 -16.81 8.04
C GLY A 35 -2.62 -15.57 7.59
N LEU A 36 -2.01 -14.86 8.53
CA LEU A 36 -1.23 -13.64 8.29
C LEU A 36 0.26 -13.93 8.13
N SER A 37 0.93 -13.21 7.25
CA SER A 37 2.40 -13.28 7.06
C SER A 37 3.17 -12.50 8.13
N SER A 38 2.52 -11.58 8.80
CA SER A 38 3.10 -10.73 9.84
C SER A 38 2.07 -10.37 10.90
N GLU A 39 2.50 -10.36 12.15
CA GLU A 39 1.68 -9.93 13.28
C GLU A 39 1.74 -8.41 13.45
N PRO A 40 0.62 -7.73 13.82
CA PRO A 40 0.68 -6.36 14.28
C PRO A 40 1.46 -6.27 15.60
N THR A 41 2.22 -5.20 15.79
CA THR A 41 3.07 -5.03 16.97
C THR A 41 2.30 -4.61 18.22
N SER A 42 1.09 -4.05 18.03
CA SER A 42 0.19 -3.59 19.11
C SER A 42 -1.24 -3.44 18.58
N MET A 43 -2.22 -3.45 19.49
CA MET A 43 -3.62 -3.06 19.26
C MET A 43 -3.84 -1.54 19.41
N ASP A 44 -2.86 -0.80 19.91
CA ASP A 44 -2.89 0.67 19.92
C ASP A 44 -2.79 1.22 18.48
N PRO A 45 -3.83 1.93 17.98
CA PRO A 45 -3.88 2.36 16.59
C PRO A 45 -2.87 3.46 16.24
N HIS A 46 -2.22 4.08 17.24
CA HIS A 46 -1.21 5.12 17.04
C HIS A 46 0.19 4.70 17.52
N TYR A 47 0.40 3.40 17.75
CA TYR A 47 1.68 2.90 18.25
C TYR A 47 2.75 2.82 17.16
N HIS A 48 2.42 2.20 16.04
CA HIS A 48 3.38 1.95 14.96
C HIS A 48 2.69 1.99 13.60
N GLN A 49 3.13 2.90 12.75
CA GLN A 49 2.63 3.00 11.39
C GLN A 49 3.31 1.96 10.49
N ALA A 50 2.70 0.80 10.41
CA ALA A 50 3.15 -0.34 9.61
C ALA A 50 1.95 -1.09 9.03
N THR A 51 2.11 -1.66 7.83
CA THR A 51 1.03 -2.37 7.11
C THR A 51 0.24 -3.37 7.98
N PRO A 52 0.86 -4.26 8.80
CA PRO A 52 0.11 -5.17 9.65
C PRO A 52 -0.72 -4.46 10.73
N ASN A 53 -0.18 -3.37 11.29
CA ASN A 53 -0.86 -2.56 12.31
C ASN A 53 -2.05 -1.81 11.71
N ASP A 54 -1.84 -1.11 10.59
CA ASP A 54 -2.87 -0.33 9.91
C ASP A 54 -4.01 -1.23 9.40
N ALA A 55 -3.67 -2.42 8.85
CA ALA A 55 -4.66 -3.42 8.44
C ALA A 55 -5.49 -3.92 9.64
N MET A 56 -4.84 -4.21 10.79
CA MET A 56 -5.53 -4.63 12.01
C MET A 56 -6.44 -3.53 12.55
N THR A 57 -5.91 -2.32 12.67
CA THR A 57 -6.64 -1.14 13.14
C THR A 57 -7.91 -0.92 12.33
N SER A 58 -7.85 -1.09 11.01
CA SER A 58 -8.99 -0.89 10.09
C SER A 58 -10.18 -1.84 10.32
N HIS A 59 -10.03 -2.90 11.10
CA HIS A 59 -11.15 -3.76 11.48
C HIS A 59 -11.98 -3.14 12.62
N MET A 60 -11.33 -2.40 13.52
CA MET A 60 -11.93 -1.97 14.80
C MET A 60 -12.14 -0.47 14.87
N PHE A 61 -11.31 0.30 14.19
CA PHE A 61 -11.33 1.75 14.19
C PHE A 61 -11.53 2.27 12.77
N GLU A 62 -12.04 3.49 12.66
CA GLU A 62 -12.14 4.18 11.38
C GLU A 62 -11.41 5.53 11.42
N THR A 63 -11.13 6.03 10.24
CA THR A 63 -10.46 7.30 9.98
C THR A 63 -11.46 8.33 9.46
N LEU A 64 -11.11 9.61 9.41
CA LEU A 64 -11.97 10.63 8.81
C LEU A 64 -12.19 10.38 7.31
N VAL A 65 -11.12 10.15 6.60
CA VAL A 65 -11.09 9.83 5.17
C VAL A 65 -10.62 8.41 5.00
N GLY A 66 -11.23 7.63 4.13
CA GLY A 66 -10.80 6.25 3.83
C GLY A 66 -10.10 6.14 2.49
N GLN A 67 -9.64 4.93 2.19
CA GLN A 67 -9.14 4.55 0.86
C GLN A 67 -9.82 3.27 0.38
N ASP A 68 -10.22 3.25 -0.90
CA ASP A 68 -10.70 2.05 -1.56
C ASP A 68 -9.54 1.05 -1.83
N ALA A 69 -9.82 -0.07 -2.51
CA ALA A 69 -8.80 -1.07 -2.83
C ALA A 69 -7.69 -0.55 -3.78
N LYS A 70 -7.95 0.54 -4.49
CA LYS A 70 -7.00 1.22 -5.39
C LYS A 70 -6.36 2.46 -4.76
N MET A 71 -6.59 2.68 -3.44
CA MET A 71 -6.13 3.84 -2.68
C MET A 71 -6.74 5.19 -3.11
N ASN A 72 -7.86 5.21 -3.82
CA ASN A 72 -8.62 6.44 -4.03
C ASN A 72 -9.27 6.87 -2.71
N LEU A 73 -9.31 8.18 -2.46
CA LEU A 73 -9.95 8.73 -1.27
C LEU A 73 -11.46 8.51 -1.30
N ILE A 74 -12.00 7.98 -0.23
CA ILE A 74 -13.43 7.73 -0.05
C ILE A 74 -13.94 8.30 1.28
N PRO A 75 -15.21 8.71 1.35
CA PRO A 75 -15.84 9.08 2.61
C PRO A 75 -15.84 7.96 3.65
N ARG A 76 -15.51 8.30 4.90
CA ARG A 76 -15.63 7.43 6.08
C ARG A 76 -16.37 8.21 7.18
N LEU A 77 -15.70 8.52 8.31
CA LEU A 77 -16.28 9.34 9.37
C LEU A 77 -16.52 10.79 8.92
N ALA A 78 -15.76 11.28 7.94
CA ALA A 78 -16.14 12.47 7.18
C ALA A 78 -16.86 12.05 5.89
N THR A 79 -18.01 12.70 5.61
CA THR A 79 -18.83 12.47 4.40
C THR A 79 -18.37 13.31 3.23
N ALA A 80 -17.73 14.45 3.51
CA ALA A 80 -17.17 15.37 2.52
C ALA A 80 -16.05 16.20 3.15
N TRP A 81 -15.15 16.68 2.31
CA TRP A 81 -14.10 17.65 2.68
C TRP A 81 -13.79 18.57 1.51
N LYS A 82 -13.38 19.78 1.82
CA LYS A 82 -12.97 20.77 0.83
C LYS A 82 -11.98 21.77 1.45
N PRO A 83 -11.06 22.33 0.65
CA PRO A 83 -10.33 23.52 1.06
C PRO A 83 -11.31 24.71 1.11
N VAL A 84 -11.19 25.54 2.14
CA VAL A 84 -11.87 26.83 2.28
C VAL A 84 -10.96 27.93 1.74
N ASP A 85 -9.67 27.81 2.02
CA ASP A 85 -8.56 28.58 1.50
C ASP A 85 -7.31 27.69 1.48
N ASP A 86 -6.15 28.25 1.13
CA ASP A 86 -4.88 27.48 0.99
C ASP A 86 -4.44 26.76 2.26
N THR A 87 -4.87 27.24 3.44
CA THR A 87 -4.46 26.71 4.74
C THR A 87 -5.60 26.21 5.60
N THR A 88 -6.83 26.27 5.13
CA THR A 88 -8.03 25.92 5.89
C THR A 88 -8.85 24.87 5.16
N TRP A 89 -9.12 23.76 5.84
CA TRP A 89 -9.94 22.67 5.36
C TRP A 89 -11.21 22.54 6.20
N GLU A 90 -12.34 22.31 5.54
CA GLU A 90 -13.63 21.96 6.15
C GLU A 90 -13.93 20.48 5.92
N PHE A 91 -14.27 19.78 7.00
CA PHE A 91 -14.73 18.38 6.96
C PHE A 91 -16.16 18.30 7.52
N LYS A 92 -17.05 17.62 6.79
CA LYS A 92 -18.40 17.29 7.26
C LYS A 92 -18.39 15.90 7.87
N LEU A 93 -18.65 15.79 9.17
CA LEU A 93 -18.68 14.52 9.87
C LEU A 93 -20.00 13.79 9.61
N ARG A 94 -19.96 12.47 9.70
CA ARG A 94 -21.12 11.59 9.52
C ARG A 94 -21.98 11.60 10.76
N ASP A 95 -23.30 11.80 10.55
CA ASP A 95 -24.29 11.73 11.60
C ASP A 95 -24.57 10.29 12.06
N GLY A 96 -24.94 10.12 13.31
CA GLY A 96 -25.45 8.87 13.86
C GLY A 96 -24.44 7.77 14.06
N VAL A 97 -23.14 8.03 13.84
CA VAL A 97 -22.06 7.06 14.11
C VAL A 97 -21.91 6.86 15.60
N LYS A 98 -21.74 5.59 16.02
CA LYS A 98 -21.49 5.22 17.39
C LYS A 98 -20.21 4.40 17.51
N PHE A 99 -19.50 4.59 18.61
CA PHE A 99 -18.44 3.70 19.03
C PHE A 99 -19.00 2.34 19.49
N SER A 100 -18.14 1.33 19.59
CA SER A 100 -18.51 -0.03 19.99
C SER A 100 -19.13 -0.13 21.40
N ASN A 101 -18.93 0.89 22.24
CA ASN A 101 -19.57 1.02 23.56
C ASN A 101 -20.93 1.75 23.50
N GLY A 102 -21.44 2.08 22.30
CA GLY A 102 -22.72 2.75 22.09
C GLY A 102 -22.69 4.28 22.18
N GLN A 103 -21.58 4.89 22.55
CA GLN A 103 -21.42 6.34 22.64
C GLN A 103 -21.34 6.98 21.26
N PRO A 104 -21.89 8.19 21.07
CA PRO A 104 -21.86 8.88 19.79
C PRO A 104 -20.43 9.34 19.44
N PHE A 105 -20.09 9.28 18.16
CA PHE A 105 -18.89 9.91 17.61
C PHE A 105 -19.16 11.39 17.35
N THR A 106 -18.24 12.25 17.76
CA THR A 106 -18.35 13.71 17.67
C THR A 106 -17.06 14.37 17.21
N ALA A 107 -17.12 15.66 16.88
CA ALA A 107 -15.92 16.46 16.57
C ALA A 107 -14.93 16.57 17.75
N GLN A 108 -15.38 16.39 18.99
CA GLN A 108 -14.48 16.36 20.15
C GLN A 108 -13.59 15.13 20.16
N ASP A 109 -14.09 13.98 19.69
CA ASP A 109 -13.30 12.75 19.57
C ASP A 109 -12.18 12.91 18.54
N VAL A 110 -12.43 13.68 17.49
CA VAL A 110 -11.41 14.01 16.48
C VAL A 110 -10.31 14.87 17.09
N ILE A 111 -10.68 15.93 17.81
CA ILE A 111 -9.70 16.81 18.50
C ILE A 111 -8.92 16.01 19.53
N PHE A 112 -9.60 15.21 20.36
CA PHE A 112 -8.98 14.30 21.32
C PHE A 112 -7.95 13.37 20.66
N THR A 113 -8.32 12.77 19.54
CA THR A 113 -7.44 11.85 18.81
C THR A 113 -6.13 12.50 18.42
N PHE A 114 -6.17 13.70 17.81
CA PHE A 114 -4.95 14.41 17.42
C PHE A 114 -4.13 14.89 18.62
N CYS A 115 -4.78 15.26 19.71
CA CYS A 115 -4.10 15.58 20.96
C CYS A 115 -3.38 14.34 21.52
N ARG A 116 -4.06 13.18 21.54
CA ARG A 116 -3.46 11.92 21.99
C ARG A 116 -2.25 11.53 21.16
N VAL A 117 -2.32 11.70 19.84
CA VAL A 117 -1.17 11.44 18.95
C VAL A 117 0.07 12.24 19.37
N MET A 118 -0.10 13.50 19.74
CA MET A 118 1.01 14.36 20.18
C MET A 118 1.56 14.04 21.57
N HIS A 119 0.75 13.38 22.40
CA HIS A 119 1.12 12.96 23.76
C HIS A 119 1.38 11.45 23.89
N ASN A 120 1.49 10.72 22.77
CA ASN A 120 1.80 9.29 22.78
C ASN A 120 3.32 9.06 22.89
N GLU A 121 3.84 9.09 24.12
CA GLU A 121 5.26 8.88 24.42
C GLU A 121 5.75 7.45 24.09
N GLN A 122 4.83 6.49 23.98
CA GLN A 122 5.13 5.09 23.69
C GLN A 122 5.10 4.74 22.21
N GLY A 123 4.69 5.67 21.34
CA GLY A 123 4.63 5.46 19.91
C GLY A 123 6.02 5.20 19.32
N ILE A 124 6.15 4.16 18.51
CA ILE A 124 7.37 3.96 17.71
C ILE A 124 7.33 4.93 16.55
N GLY A 125 8.36 5.76 16.44
CA GLY A 125 8.54 6.84 15.49
C GLY A 125 7.74 6.69 14.21
N GLY A 126 7.03 7.69 13.81
CA GLY A 126 6.13 7.59 12.70
C GLY A 126 5.60 8.92 12.26
N SER A 127 4.79 8.86 11.23
CA SER A 127 4.22 10.03 10.59
C SER A 127 3.04 10.64 11.36
N TYR A 128 2.45 9.94 12.34
CA TYR A 128 1.30 10.50 13.08
C TYR A 128 1.58 11.88 13.70
N PRO A 129 2.60 12.06 14.55
CA PRO A 129 2.94 13.39 15.08
C PRO A 129 3.32 14.37 13.97
N ALA A 130 4.02 13.94 12.93
CA ALA A 130 4.44 14.79 11.81
C ALA A 130 3.27 15.38 11.04
N VAL A 131 2.14 14.66 10.96
CA VAL A 131 0.89 15.18 10.38
C VAL A 131 0.29 16.25 11.28
N VAL A 132 0.14 15.96 12.58
CA VAL A 132 -0.49 16.88 13.55
C VAL A 132 0.33 18.14 13.76
N GLN A 133 1.66 18.07 13.70
CA GLN A 133 2.56 19.23 13.76
C GLN A 133 2.34 20.24 12.63
N LYS A 134 1.70 19.86 11.54
CA LYS A 134 1.32 20.78 10.47
C LYS A 134 0.08 21.60 10.80
N PHE A 135 -0.68 21.24 11.83
CA PHE A 135 -1.92 21.91 12.20
C PHE A 135 -1.64 23.17 13.02
N ALA A 136 -2.16 24.29 12.55
CA ALA A 136 -2.20 25.55 13.29
C ALA A 136 -3.38 25.59 14.28
N GLY A 137 -4.42 24.79 14.02
CA GLY A 137 -5.59 24.70 14.89
C GLY A 137 -6.63 23.73 14.36
N ILE A 138 -7.49 23.25 15.26
CA ILE A 138 -8.66 22.44 14.94
C ILE A 138 -9.82 23.02 15.73
N GLU A 139 -10.95 23.22 15.04
CA GLU A 139 -12.17 23.80 15.61
C GLU A 139 -13.38 22.97 15.22
N ALA A 140 -14.21 22.62 16.19
CA ALA A 140 -15.55 22.11 15.98
C ALA A 140 -16.50 23.33 15.84
N ARG A 141 -16.90 23.68 14.60
CA ARG A 141 -17.78 24.81 14.34
C ARG A 141 -19.22 24.55 14.80
N ASP A 142 -19.64 23.32 14.64
CA ASP A 142 -20.91 22.75 15.11
C ASP A 142 -20.70 21.25 15.39
N GLY A 143 -21.74 20.52 15.77
CA GLY A 143 -21.63 19.09 16.09
C GLY A 143 -21.02 18.24 14.97
N ASN A 144 -21.15 18.67 13.71
CA ASN A 144 -20.81 17.86 12.52
C ASN A 144 -19.85 18.54 11.54
N THR A 145 -19.35 19.74 11.87
CA THR A 145 -18.40 20.48 11.02
C THR A 145 -17.10 20.70 11.74
N LEU A 146 -16.04 20.10 11.20
CA LEU A 146 -14.68 20.26 11.68
C LEU A 146 -13.90 21.17 10.74
N ILE A 147 -13.18 22.15 11.31
CA ILE A 147 -12.25 23.03 10.60
C ILE A 147 -10.84 22.69 11.05
N ILE A 148 -9.98 22.35 10.09
CA ILE A 148 -8.55 22.14 10.33
C ILE A 148 -7.79 23.26 9.64
N LYS A 149 -7.00 24.02 10.40
CA LYS A 149 -6.09 25.04 9.89
C LYS A 149 -4.67 24.49 9.91
N THR A 150 -3.89 24.77 8.87
CA THR A 150 -2.49 24.37 8.74
C THR A 150 -1.57 25.58 8.72
N HIS A 151 -0.31 25.41 9.13
CA HIS A 151 0.68 26.50 9.15
C HIS A 151 1.08 26.96 7.75
N LYS A 152 0.94 26.09 6.73
CA LYS A 152 1.26 26.33 5.31
C LYS A 152 0.25 25.58 4.45
N PRO A 153 0.11 25.91 3.16
CA PRO A 153 -0.72 25.12 2.23
C PRO A 153 -0.38 23.64 2.31
N TYR A 154 -1.41 22.80 2.50
CA TYR A 154 -1.22 21.37 2.71
C TYR A 154 -2.25 20.52 1.94
N PRO A 155 -2.03 20.31 0.63
CA PRO A 155 -2.97 19.57 -0.21
C PRO A 155 -3.08 18.07 0.13
N LEU A 156 -2.07 17.50 0.82
CA LEU A 156 -2.05 16.10 1.25
C LEU A 156 -2.85 15.83 2.53
N LEU A 157 -3.47 16.84 3.13
CA LEU A 157 -4.19 16.65 4.39
C LEU A 157 -5.22 15.51 4.32
N PRO A 158 -6.13 15.43 3.31
CA PRO A 158 -7.08 14.32 3.23
C PRO A 158 -6.40 12.95 3.12
N ASN A 159 -5.27 12.84 2.40
CA ASN A 159 -4.52 11.59 2.28
C ASN A 159 -3.90 11.16 3.62
N ASP A 160 -3.30 12.07 4.36
CA ASP A 160 -2.69 11.75 5.65
C ASP A 160 -3.75 11.38 6.72
N LEU A 161 -4.97 11.92 6.59
CA LEU A 161 -6.09 11.57 7.47
C LEU A 161 -6.65 10.16 7.22
N THR A 162 -6.23 9.45 6.18
CA THR A 162 -6.63 8.06 5.91
C THR A 162 -5.99 7.05 6.86
N ARG A 163 -5.02 7.46 7.67
CA ARG A 163 -4.23 6.56 8.52
C ARG A 163 -4.37 6.85 10.01
N THR A 164 -4.93 7.98 10.40
CA THR A 164 -5.15 8.32 11.81
C THR A 164 -6.53 7.84 12.24
N ALA A 165 -6.56 6.74 12.96
CA ALA A 165 -7.79 6.14 13.49
C ALA A 165 -8.37 6.98 14.62
N MET A 166 -9.69 7.21 14.61
CA MET A 166 -10.38 8.02 15.61
C MET A 166 -10.65 7.22 16.90
N LEU A 167 -10.37 7.83 18.04
CA LEU A 167 -10.56 7.29 19.37
C LEU A 167 -11.76 7.95 20.06
N TRP A 168 -12.43 7.20 20.91
CA TRP A 168 -13.42 7.76 21.83
C TRP A 168 -12.73 8.58 22.92
N SER A 169 -13.14 9.82 23.12
CA SER A 169 -12.53 10.72 24.10
C SER A 169 -12.75 10.28 25.55
N GLY A 170 -13.87 9.60 25.82
CA GLY A 170 -14.23 9.13 27.17
C GLY A 170 -13.39 7.94 27.69
N ILE A 171 -12.30 7.53 27.00
CA ILE A 171 -11.32 6.59 27.58
C ILE A 171 -10.44 7.23 28.65
N VAL A 172 -10.47 8.56 28.75
CA VAL A 172 -9.77 9.34 29.79
C VAL A 172 -10.73 10.32 30.47
N GLU A 173 -10.40 10.77 31.66
CA GLU A 173 -11.08 11.88 32.31
C GLU A 173 -10.66 13.20 31.63
N HIS A 174 -11.64 14.01 31.22
CA HIS A 174 -11.39 15.27 30.53
C HIS A 174 -12.48 16.32 30.83
N GLY A 175 -12.08 17.59 30.78
CA GLY A 175 -12.98 18.73 30.67
C GLY A 175 -13.39 18.99 29.21
N PRO A 176 -13.78 20.21 28.85
CA PRO A 176 -14.00 20.59 27.46
C PRO A 176 -12.72 20.38 26.63
N ILE A 177 -12.82 19.57 25.54
CA ILE A 177 -11.68 19.26 24.69
C ILE A 177 -11.52 20.37 23.66
N THR A 178 -10.31 20.97 23.64
CA THR A 178 -9.91 21.98 22.68
C THR A 178 -8.51 21.64 22.14
N PHE A 179 -8.19 22.03 20.91
CA PHE A 179 -6.86 21.79 20.34
C PHE A 179 -5.82 22.76 20.94
N ASP A 180 -5.43 22.47 22.17
CA ASP A 180 -4.39 23.20 22.91
C ASP A 180 -3.36 22.21 23.48
N LEU A 181 -2.33 21.93 22.68
CA LEU A 181 -1.30 20.95 23.02
C LEU A 181 -0.51 21.31 24.29
N LYS A 182 -0.41 22.60 24.63
CA LYS A 182 0.31 23.04 25.85
C LYS A 182 -0.46 22.67 27.13
N ASN A 183 -1.79 22.73 27.06
CA ASN A 183 -2.67 22.40 28.19
C ASN A 183 -3.28 20.98 28.05
N LYS A 184 -2.58 20.06 27.36
CA LYS A 184 -3.02 18.67 27.14
C LYS A 184 -4.45 18.57 26.59
N CYS A 185 -4.91 19.56 25.87
CA CYS A 185 -6.22 19.64 25.23
C CYS A 185 -7.41 19.50 26.20
N GLY A 186 -7.24 19.82 27.49
CA GLY A 186 -8.28 19.66 28.52
C GLY A 186 -8.36 18.27 29.13
N VAL A 187 -7.43 17.37 28.83
CA VAL A 187 -7.32 16.04 29.44
C VAL A 187 -6.75 16.16 30.85
N ALA A 188 -7.49 15.65 31.84
CA ALA A 188 -7.11 15.70 33.26
C ALA A 188 -6.39 14.43 33.72
N GLY A 189 -6.75 13.27 33.16
CA GLY A 189 -6.17 11.98 33.50
C GLY A 189 -4.90 11.60 32.75
N PRO A 190 -4.32 10.44 33.01
CA PRO A 190 -3.22 9.89 32.21
C PRO A 190 -3.71 9.52 30.81
N TRP A 191 -2.85 9.68 29.83
CA TRP A 191 -3.12 9.22 28.47
C TRP A 191 -3.15 7.69 28.42
N PRO A 192 -4.01 7.08 27.55
CA PRO A 192 -4.09 5.63 27.42
C PRO A 192 -2.76 5.07 26.88
N THR A 193 -2.33 3.97 27.50
CA THR A 193 -1.04 3.32 27.20
C THR A 193 -1.19 2.19 26.18
N VAL A 194 -0.08 1.75 25.61
CA VAL A 194 -0.03 0.55 24.75
C VAL A 194 -0.56 -0.69 25.47
N ALA A 195 -0.32 -0.81 26.80
CA ALA A 195 -0.83 -1.93 27.60
C ALA A 195 -2.35 -1.93 27.70
N ASP A 196 -2.98 -0.76 27.79
CA ASP A 196 -4.43 -0.61 27.86
C ASP A 196 -5.12 -1.07 26.57
N PHE A 197 -4.54 -0.71 25.41
CA PHE A 197 -5.01 -1.21 24.12
C PHE A 197 -4.73 -2.71 23.94
N ASN A 198 -3.53 -3.19 24.28
CA ASN A 198 -3.19 -4.61 24.14
C ASN A 198 -4.04 -5.49 25.07
N GLY A 199 -4.44 -4.97 26.23
CA GLY A 199 -5.40 -5.60 27.15
C GLY A 199 -6.86 -5.54 26.68
N GLY A 200 -7.15 -4.81 25.63
CA GLY A 200 -8.49 -4.67 25.03
C GLY A 200 -9.38 -3.61 25.69
N ARG A 201 -8.98 -3.03 26.83
CA ARG A 201 -9.80 -2.06 27.58
C ARG A 201 -10.15 -0.84 26.74
N ASP A 202 -9.16 -0.28 26.03
CA ASP A 202 -9.29 0.97 25.28
C ASP A 202 -9.49 0.75 23.77
N VAL A 203 -9.72 -0.50 23.35
CA VAL A 203 -10.07 -0.83 21.96
C VAL A 203 -11.55 -0.53 21.72
N ILE A 204 -11.90 0.75 21.76
CA ILE A 204 -13.25 1.29 21.57
C ILE A 204 -13.23 2.13 20.29
N GLY A 205 -13.62 1.54 19.17
CA GLY A 205 -13.64 2.19 17.85
C GLY A 205 -15.03 2.17 17.23
N THR A 206 -15.14 2.79 16.06
CA THR A 206 -16.37 2.87 15.26
C THR A 206 -16.47 1.79 14.19
N GLY A 207 -15.45 0.91 14.11
CA GLY A 207 -15.27 -0.03 13.01
C GLY A 207 -16.26 -1.19 12.95
N PRO A 208 -16.21 -1.97 11.86
CA PRO A 208 -17.13 -3.08 11.58
C PRO A 208 -16.96 -4.31 12.48
N TYR A 209 -15.86 -4.39 13.24
CA TYR A 209 -15.58 -5.44 14.22
C TYR A 209 -15.16 -4.84 15.56
N THR A 210 -15.27 -5.63 16.61
CA THR A 210 -14.78 -5.36 17.96
C THR A 210 -13.77 -6.42 18.36
N LEU A 211 -12.79 -6.06 19.21
CA LEU A 211 -11.82 -7.01 19.74
C LEU A 211 -12.50 -7.95 20.74
N LYS A 212 -12.39 -9.26 20.50
CA LYS A 212 -12.77 -10.30 21.47
C LYS A 212 -11.58 -10.71 22.32
N SER A 213 -10.43 -10.95 21.68
CA SER A 213 -9.19 -11.31 22.37
C SER A 213 -7.96 -11.05 21.50
N TYR A 214 -6.85 -10.71 22.13
CA TYR A 214 -5.53 -10.63 21.53
C TYR A 214 -4.54 -11.43 22.36
N VAL A 215 -3.99 -12.50 21.78
CA VAL A 215 -2.90 -13.30 22.38
C VAL A 215 -1.72 -13.21 21.45
N LYS A 216 -0.74 -12.38 21.82
CA LYS A 216 0.45 -12.11 21.02
C LYS A 216 1.15 -13.39 20.58
N GLY A 217 1.52 -13.46 19.29
CA GLY A 217 2.13 -14.64 18.66
C GLY A 217 1.18 -15.81 18.42
N THR A 218 -0.09 -15.71 18.83
CA THR A 218 -1.05 -16.82 18.73
C THR A 218 -2.22 -16.48 17.83
N ALA A 219 -3.05 -15.52 18.23
CA ALA A 219 -4.23 -15.14 17.46
C ALA A 219 -4.83 -13.82 17.92
N ILE A 220 -5.57 -13.20 17.01
CA ILE A 220 -6.47 -12.07 17.26
C ILE A 220 -7.88 -12.53 16.89
N GLU A 221 -8.81 -12.46 17.82
CA GLU A 221 -10.21 -12.83 17.61
C GLU A 221 -11.08 -11.57 17.61
N LEU A 222 -11.89 -11.43 16.58
CA LEU A 222 -12.79 -10.30 16.39
C LEU A 222 -14.22 -10.82 16.28
N VAL A 223 -15.17 -10.00 16.76
CA VAL A 223 -16.61 -10.23 16.64
C VAL A 223 -17.21 -9.06 15.87
N ARG A 224 -18.15 -9.36 14.98
CA ARG A 224 -18.83 -8.34 14.20
C ARG A 224 -19.53 -7.32 15.09
N ASN A 225 -19.34 -6.05 14.79
CA ASN A 225 -20.07 -4.95 15.42
C ASN A 225 -21.46 -4.83 14.76
N ASP A 226 -22.47 -5.40 15.39
CA ASP A 226 -23.85 -5.35 14.85
C ASP A 226 -24.46 -3.94 14.90
N GLY A 227 -23.86 -3.02 15.67
CA GLY A 227 -24.19 -1.58 15.69
C GLY A 227 -23.45 -0.74 14.66
N TYR A 228 -22.64 -1.38 13.79
CA TYR A 228 -21.88 -0.66 12.77
C TYR A 228 -22.79 0.13 11.83
N TRP A 229 -22.44 1.38 11.59
CA TRP A 229 -23.24 2.33 10.76
C TRP A 229 -23.22 2.01 9.25
N GLY A 230 -22.17 1.33 8.77
CA GLY A 230 -22.00 0.97 7.37
C GLY A 230 -22.54 -0.44 7.04
N ASP A 231 -22.12 -0.97 5.88
CA ASP A 231 -22.49 -2.31 5.46
C ASP A 231 -21.94 -3.36 6.43
N LYS A 232 -22.82 -4.21 6.96
CA LYS A 232 -22.42 -5.27 7.88
C LYS A 232 -21.50 -6.27 7.18
N PRO A 233 -20.32 -6.60 7.75
CA PRO A 233 -19.48 -7.66 7.24
C PRO A 233 -20.22 -8.99 7.18
N ALA A 234 -19.87 -9.83 6.17
CA ALA A 234 -20.49 -11.13 5.97
C ALA A 234 -20.23 -12.12 7.13
N TRP A 235 -19.10 -11.97 7.81
CA TRP A 235 -18.63 -12.94 8.82
C TRP A 235 -18.96 -12.47 10.24
N PRO A 236 -19.70 -13.28 11.03
CA PRO A 236 -20.00 -12.94 12.44
C PRO A 236 -18.77 -12.89 13.32
N ALA A 237 -17.73 -13.67 13.02
CA ALA A 237 -16.47 -13.67 13.73
C ALA A 237 -15.28 -13.80 12.77
N VAL A 238 -14.12 -13.32 13.18
CA VAL A 238 -12.86 -13.43 12.44
C VAL A 238 -11.77 -13.90 13.40
N LYS A 239 -10.94 -14.83 12.94
CA LYS A 239 -9.74 -15.26 13.64
C LYS A 239 -8.52 -15.03 12.74
N LEU A 240 -7.63 -14.16 13.16
CA LEU A 240 -6.40 -13.81 12.48
C LEU A 240 -5.24 -14.53 13.18
N VAL A 241 -4.47 -15.33 12.44
CA VAL A 241 -3.41 -16.18 12.98
C VAL A 241 -2.10 -15.85 12.31
N PRO A 242 -1.09 -15.33 13.04
CA PRO A 242 0.24 -15.08 12.48
C PRO A 242 0.95 -16.39 12.14
N VAL A 243 1.32 -16.57 10.88
CA VAL A 243 2.14 -17.69 10.39
C VAL A 243 3.18 -17.11 9.41
N PRO A 244 4.33 -16.63 9.91
CA PRO A 244 5.30 -15.88 9.09
C PRO A 244 5.85 -16.65 7.89
N ALA A 245 6.09 -17.96 8.03
CA ALA A 245 6.60 -18.77 6.95
C ALA A 245 5.54 -19.12 5.90
N ALA A 246 5.79 -18.82 4.62
CA ALA A 246 4.83 -19.01 3.52
C ALA A 246 4.42 -20.48 3.33
N GLY A 247 5.36 -21.42 3.45
CA GLY A 247 5.09 -22.86 3.31
C GLY A 247 4.07 -23.38 4.33
N PRO A 248 4.31 -23.25 5.66
CA PRO A 248 3.34 -23.58 6.70
C PRO A 248 1.99 -22.88 6.53
N ARG A 249 1.98 -21.60 6.11
CA ARG A 249 0.75 -20.84 5.86
C ARG A 249 -0.07 -21.45 4.72
N LEU A 250 0.58 -21.82 3.60
CA LEU A 250 -0.06 -22.52 2.50
C LEU A 250 -0.55 -23.92 2.92
N THR A 251 0.26 -24.67 3.68
CA THR A 251 -0.13 -25.99 4.19
C THR A 251 -1.39 -25.88 5.04
N GLY A 252 -1.49 -24.88 5.93
CA GLY A 252 -2.69 -24.63 6.74
C GLY A 252 -3.93 -24.30 5.90
N LEU A 253 -3.78 -23.54 4.80
CA LEU A 253 -4.89 -23.32 3.86
C LEU A 253 -5.36 -24.65 3.24
N LEU A 254 -4.43 -25.45 2.71
CA LEU A 254 -4.75 -26.71 2.04
C LEU A 254 -5.26 -27.81 3.00
N ALA A 255 -4.88 -27.75 4.28
CA ALA A 255 -5.41 -28.62 5.33
C ALA A 255 -6.79 -28.16 5.86
N GLY A 256 -7.23 -26.95 5.50
CA GLY A 256 -8.51 -26.41 5.95
C GLY A 256 -8.46 -25.62 7.26
N ASP A 257 -7.26 -25.39 7.83
CA ASP A 257 -7.07 -24.59 9.04
C ASP A 257 -7.39 -23.10 8.80
N PHE A 258 -7.16 -22.62 7.57
CA PHE A 258 -7.46 -21.26 7.11
C PHE A 258 -8.47 -21.27 5.97
N ASP A 259 -9.25 -20.20 5.86
CA ASP A 259 -10.16 -19.93 4.75
C ASP A 259 -9.52 -18.98 3.73
N LEU A 260 -8.63 -18.11 4.21
CA LEU A 260 -7.86 -17.12 3.45
C LEU A 260 -6.44 -17.05 4.01
N ILE A 261 -5.45 -16.89 3.16
CA ILE A 261 -4.07 -16.54 3.55
C ILE A 261 -3.56 -15.38 2.70
N GLU A 262 -2.68 -14.58 3.28
CA GLU A 262 -1.94 -13.55 2.55
C GLU A 262 -0.54 -14.03 2.15
N ASN A 263 -0.01 -13.48 1.07
CA ASN A 263 1.37 -13.64 0.62
C ASN A 263 1.88 -15.11 0.61
N PRO A 264 1.16 -16.09 -0.02
CA PRO A 264 1.80 -17.34 -0.40
C PRO A 264 2.99 -17.04 -1.30
N ALA A 265 3.98 -17.93 -1.36
CA ALA A 265 5.10 -17.73 -2.28
C ALA A 265 4.60 -17.72 -3.74
N ALA A 266 5.14 -16.82 -4.57
CA ALA A 266 4.70 -16.67 -5.96
C ALA A 266 4.80 -17.99 -6.75
N ARG A 267 5.87 -18.78 -6.53
CA ARG A 267 6.04 -20.12 -7.13
C ARG A 267 4.93 -21.10 -6.79
N ASP A 268 4.18 -20.90 -5.71
CA ASP A 268 3.09 -21.79 -5.28
C ASP A 268 1.75 -21.43 -5.93
N VAL A 269 1.64 -20.30 -6.63
CA VAL A 269 0.40 -19.86 -7.30
C VAL A 269 -0.11 -20.88 -8.29
N LYS A 270 0.80 -21.46 -9.09
CA LYS A 270 0.44 -22.54 -10.01
C LYS A 270 -0.19 -23.74 -9.28
N ARG A 271 0.43 -24.20 -8.20
CA ARG A 271 -0.10 -25.29 -7.37
C ARG A 271 -1.48 -24.95 -6.80
N ILE A 272 -1.67 -23.72 -6.31
CA ILE A 272 -2.97 -23.26 -5.79
C ILE A 272 -4.03 -23.31 -6.88
N SER A 273 -3.72 -22.81 -8.10
CA SER A 273 -4.64 -22.76 -9.23
C SER A 273 -5.07 -24.16 -9.73
N GLU A 274 -4.16 -25.12 -9.65
CA GLU A 274 -4.39 -26.52 -10.05
C GLU A 274 -5.04 -27.37 -8.95
N THR A 275 -5.10 -26.87 -7.69
CA THR A 275 -5.71 -27.60 -6.58
C THR A 275 -7.23 -27.34 -6.56
N PRO A 276 -8.09 -28.37 -6.74
CA PRO A 276 -9.54 -28.21 -6.66
C PRO A 276 -9.95 -27.64 -5.30
N GLY A 277 -10.90 -26.69 -5.31
CA GLY A 277 -11.44 -26.11 -4.08
C GLY A 277 -10.70 -24.87 -3.58
N TYR A 278 -9.71 -24.36 -4.31
CA TYR A 278 -8.97 -23.14 -3.96
C TYR A 278 -8.95 -22.13 -5.11
N GLY A 279 -8.74 -20.87 -4.77
CA GLY A 279 -8.56 -19.74 -5.67
C GLY A 279 -7.51 -18.80 -5.15
N TYR A 280 -7.15 -17.82 -5.97
CA TYR A 280 -6.21 -16.76 -5.59
C TYR A 280 -6.53 -15.46 -6.31
N VAL A 281 -6.00 -14.36 -5.80
CA VAL A 281 -5.95 -13.06 -6.46
C VAL A 281 -4.54 -12.50 -6.35
N ILE A 282 -4.07 -11.89 -7.43
CA ILE A 282 -2.81 -11.13 -7.49
C ILE A 282 -3.18 -9.68 -7.77
N THR A 283 -2.71 -8.77 -6.93
CA THR A 283 -3.00 -7.34 -7.06
C THR A 283 -1.69 -6.55 -7.04
N PRO A 284 -1.43 -5.71 -8.04
CA PRO A 284 -0.29 -4.79 -8.00
C PRO A 284 -0.36 -3.91 -6.75
N SER A 285 0.76 -3.80 -6.05
CA SER A 285 0.88 -2.88 -4.92
C SER A 285 1.47 -1.54 -5.38
N VAL A 286 1.41 -0.56 -4.51
CA VAL A 286 2.04 0.76 -4.74
C VAL A 286 3.57 0.74 -4.55
N ARG A 287 4.16 -0.42 -4.37
CA ARG A 287 5.62 -0.55 -4.25
C ARG A 287 6.25 -0.72 -5.62
N VAL A 288 6.95 0.32 -6.09
CA VAL A 288 7.80 0.25 -7.28
C VAL A 288 9.22 -0.18 -6.90
N VAL A 289 9.76 -1.16 -7.62
CA VAL A 289 11.19 -1.47 -7.65
C VAL A 289 11.78 -0.74 -8.86
N TYR A 290 12.91 -0.09 -8.68
CA TYR A 290 13.54 0.79 -9.67
C TYR A 290 15.07 0.76 -9.53
N PHE A 291 15.76 1.30 -10.54
CA PHE A 291 17.18 1.64 -10.45
C PHE A 291 17.36 3.15 -10.55
N GLN A 292 18.21 3.71 -9.69
CA GLN A 292 18.58 5.13 -9.67
C GLN A 292 19.99 5.29 -10.23
N PHE A 293 20.18 6.34 -11.04
CA PHE A 293 21.47 6.71 -11.61
C PHE A 293 22.18 7.81 -10.80
N ASP A 294 23.49 7.76 -10.71
CA ASP A 294 24.31 8.93 -10.38
C ASP A 294 24.49 9.80 -11.61
N VAL A 295 23.78 10.91 -11.65
CA VAL A 295 23.80 11.84 -12.79
C VAL A 295 24.60 13.12 -12.50
N ALA A 296 25.14 13.24 -11.29
CA ALA A 296 25.81 14.47 -10.85
C ALA A 296 27.34 14.38 -10.94
N ARG A 297 27.93 13.25 -10.52
CA ARG A 297 29.38 13.15 -10.34
C ARG A 297 30.09 12.68 -11.61
N SER A 298 31.29 13.23 -11.84
CA SER A 298 32.21 12.75 -12.88
C SER A 298 33.65 12.89 -12.36
N PRO A 299 34.37 11.77 -12.12
CA PRO A 299 33.97 10.38 -12.31
C PRO A 299 32.91 9.92 -11.27
N SER A 300 32.09 8.93 -11.64
CA SER A 300 31.15 8.28 -10.75
C SER A 300 31.75 7.01 -10.11
N PRO A 301 31.38 6.63 -8.86
CA PRO A 301 32.15 5.65 -8.08
C PRO A 301 32.28 4.25 -8.69
N THR A 302 31.19 3.75 -9.30
CA THR A 302 31.09 2.35 -9.77
C THR A 302 30.84 2.24 -11.28
N VAL A 303 31.26 3.28 -12.02
CA VAL A 303 31.25 3.30 -13.49
C VAL A 303 32.65 3.67 -14.00
N LYS A 304 33.11 3.02 -15.07
CA LYS A 304 34.39 3.34 -15.73
C LYS A 304 34.21 3.36 -17.24
N ALA A 305 34.37 4.52 -17.84
CA ALA A 305 34.41 4.70 -19.29
C ALA A 305 35.84 5.03 -19.76
N ALA A 306 36.14 4.75 -21.00
CA ALA A 306 37.48 4.96 -21.58
C ALA A 306 37.91 6.44 -21.58
N ASP A 307 36.94 7.37 -21.65
CA ASP A 307 37.16 8.82 -21.60
C ASP A 307 37.27 9.38 -20.19
N GLY A 308 37.13 8.53 -19.16
CA GLY A 308 37.18 8.91 -17.74
C GLY A 308 35.94 9.69 -17.25
N LYS A 309 34.93 9.90 -18.08
CA LYS A 309 33.69 10.61 -17.72
C LYS A 309 32.64 9.67 -17.12
N ASN A 310 31.57 10.23 -16.62
CA ASN A 310 30.38 9.49 -16.21
C ASN A 310 29.38 9.41 -17.36
N PRO A 311 29.22 8.25 -18.04
CA PRO A 311 28.24 8.09 -19.11
C PRO A 311 26.80 8.31 -18.68
N LEU A 312 26.50 8.08 -17.37
CA LEU A 312 25.14 8.16 -16.84
C LEU A 312 24.60 9.61 -16.78
N GLN A 313 25.44 10.62 -16.98
CA GLN A 313 25.03 12.01 -17.14
C GLN A 313 24.27 12.26 -18.44
N ASP A 314 24.55 11.47 -19.50
CA ASP A 314 23.85 11.57 -20.77
C ASP A 314 22.52 10.82 -20.72
N VAL A 315 21.40 11.53 -20.98
CA VAL A 315 20.07 10.95 -20.99
C VAL A 315 19.92 9.84 -22.04
N ARG A 316 20.66 9.89 -23.15
CA ARG A 316 20.66 8.85 -24.18
C ARG A 316 21.21 7.54 -23.63
N VAL A 317 22.24 7.60 -22.79
CA VAL A 317 22.79 6.41 -22.08
C VAL A 317 21.79 5.85 -21.08
N ARG A 318 21.13 6.69 -20.27
CA ARG A 318 20.10 6.22 -19.34
C ARG A 318 18.92 5.59 -20.06
N ARG A 319 18.51 6.16 -21.19
CA ARG A 319 17.47 5.62 -22.08
C ARG A 319 17.89 4.29 -22.70
N ALA A 320 19.13 4.17 -23.15
CA ALA A 320 19.68 2.92 -23.67
C ALA A 320 19.70 1.82 -22.62
N ILE A 321 20.12 2.12 -21.38
CA ILE A 321 20.06 1.19 -20.25
C ILE A 321 18.61 0.74 -20.00
N SER A 322 17.65 1.67 -20.03
CA SER A 322 16.23 1.33 -19.85
C SER A 322 15.71 0.42 -20.97
N MET A 323 16.07 0.68 -22.22
CA MET A 323 15.69 -0.11 -23.40
C MET A 323 16.35 -1.51 -23.41
N ALA A 324 17.51 -1.66 -22.79
CA ALA A 324 18.19 -2.95 -22.69
C ALA A 324 17.50 -3.93 -21.73
N ILE A 325 16.64 -3.48 -20.81
CA ILE A 325 16.06 -4.29 -19.75
C ILE A 325 14.67 -4.82 -20.13
N ASP A 326 14.52 -6.16 -20.22
CA ASP A 326 13.23 -6.82 -20.47
C ASP A 326 12.42 -6.98 -19.18
N ARG A 327 11.62 -5.97 -18.88
CA ARG A 327 10.73 -5.93 -17.70
C ARG A 327 9.69 -7.02 -17.72
N LYS A 328 9.17 -7.38 -18.91
CA LYS A 328 8.14 -8.42 -19.05
C LYS A 328 8.70 -9.80 -18.69
N THR A 329 9.91 -10.11 -19.16
CA THR A 329 10.58 -11.37 -18.80
C THR A 329 10.97 -11.40 -17.33
N ILE A 330 11.43 -10.29 -16.74
CA ILE A 330 11.70 -10.21 -15.29
C ILE A 330 10.41 -10.52 -14.50
N ALA A 331 9.31 -9.86 -14.81
CA ALA A 331 8.03 -10.08 -14.14
C ALA A 331 7.53 -11.53 -14.27
N ALA A 332 7.61 -12.10 -15.48
CA ALA A 332 7.08 -13.43 -15.76
C ALA A 332 7.97 -14.57 -15.23
N ARG A 333 9.31 -14.44 -15.26
CA ARG A 333 10.24 -15.55 -14.99
C ARG A 333 10.99 -15.42 -13.67
N ILE A 334 11.36 -14.20 -13.26
CA ILE A 334 12.09 -14.00 -12.01
C ILE A 334 11.13 -13.77 -10.86
N MET A 335 10.02 -13.07 -11.14
CA MET A 335 8.98 -12.80 -10.15
C MET A 335 7.83 -13.81 -10.18
N ASP A 336 7.95 -14.90 -10.95
CA ASP A 336 6.92 -15.94 -11.09
C ASP A 336 5.51 -15.38 -11.39
N GLY A 337 5.42 -14.27 -12.13
CA GLY A 337 4.18 -13.56 -12.43
C GLY A 337 3.64 -12.67 -11.29
N ALA A 338 4.32 -12.61 -10.14
CA ALA A 338 3.91 -11.76 -9.01
C ALA A 338 4.52 -10.34 -9.10
N ALA A 339 4.58 -9.79 -10.30
CA ALA A 339 4.98 -8.41 -10.54
C ALA A 339 4.32 -7.88 -11.82
N THR A 340 4.11 -6.58 -11.86
CA THR A 340 3.62 -5.88 -13.06
C THR A 340 4.72 -4.96 -13.58
N PRO A 341 5.12 -5.05 -14.87
CA PRO A 341 6.07 -4.12 -15.45
C PRO A 341 5.64 -2.67 -15.25
N ALA A 342 6.58 -1.80 -14.85
CA ALA A 342 6.29 -0.41 -14.56
C ALA A 342 6.79 0.52 -15.68
N ASN A 343 5.94 1.44 -16.14
CA ASN A 343 6.27 2.52 -17.05
C ASN A 343 6.36 3.89 -16.35
N GLN A 344 5.88 3.98 -15.14
CA GLN A 344 5.94 5.15 -14.25
C GLN A 344 6.12 4.71 -12.81
N PHE A 345 6.16 5.64 -11.84
CA PHE A 345 6.54 5.33 -10.45
C PHE A 345 5.37 4.96 -9.54
N LEU A 346 4.13 4.96 -10.07
CA LEU A 346 2.94 4.43 -9.42
C LEU A 346 2.11 3.61 -10.41
N PRO A 347 1.27 2.68 -9.95
CA PRO A 347 0.31 1.98 -10.81
C PRO A 347 -0.61 2.95 -11.54
N ASP A 348 -0.98 2.60 -12.77
CA ASP A 348 -1.84 3.41 -13.61
C ASP A 348 -3.19 3.70 -12.95
N GLY A 349 -3.73 4.91 -13.15
CA GLY A 349 -5.02 5.34 -12.62
C GLY A 349 -4.99 5.85 -11.19
N MET A 350 -3.82 5.93 -10.54
CA MET A 350 -3.66 6.63 -9.27
C MET A 350 -3.51 8.13 -9.48
N PHE A 351 -3.87 8.93 -8.48
CA PHE A 351 -3.84 10.39 -8.56
C PHE A 351 -2.46 10.93 -8.95
N GLY A 352 -2.43 11.77 -9.97
CA GLY A 352 -1.21 12.39 -10.51
C GLY A 352 -0.37 11.49 -11.41
N THR A 353 -0.82 10.26 -11.71
CA THR A 353 -0.17 9.41 -12.72
C THR A 353 -0.56 9.84 -14.14
N LEU A 354 0.30 9.54 -15.10
CA LEU A 354 -0.04 9.75 -16.50
C LEU A 354 -1.11 8.73 -16.93
N PRO A 355 -2.19 9.16 -17.60
CA PRO A 355 -3.20 8.22 -18.11
C PRO A 355 -2.65 7.32 -19.23
N HIS A 356 -1.63 7.80 -19.95
CA HIS A 356 -0.94 7.08 -21.03
C HIS A 356 0.58 7.27 -20.86
N PRO A 357 1.23 6.59 -19.90
CA PRO A 357 2.67 6.75 -19.73
C PRO A 357 3.42 6.21 -20.94
N PRO A 358 4.57 6.80 -21.31
CA PRO A 358 5.39 6.28 -22.41
C PRO A 358 5.84 4.85 -22.07
N GLU A 359 5.61 3.91 -23.00
CA GLU A 359 6.06 2.53 -22.81
C GLU A 359 7.60 2.48 -22.79
N LEU A 360 8.17 1.93 -21.74
CA LEU A 360 9.60 1.66 -21.62
C LEU A 360 9.92 0.33 -22.31
N LYS A 361 9.93 0.36 -23.65
CA LYS A 361 10.08 -0.82 -24.51
C LYS A 361 11.43 -1.50 -24.32
N TYR A 362 11.43 -2.84 -24.36
CA TYR A 362 12.64 -3.63 -24.54
C TYR A 362 13.06 -3.59 -26.02
N ASP A 363 14.19 -2.94 -26.29
CA ASP A 363 14.78 -2.81 -27.64
C ASP A 363 16.31 -2.77 -27.51
N PRO A 364 16.97 -3.93 -27.46
CA PRO A 364 18.42 -4.00 -27.30
C PRO A 364 19.19 -3.45 -28.52
N GLU A 365 18.65 -3.50 -29.73
CA GLU A 365 19.31 -2.93 -30.92
C GLU A 365 19.22 -1.41 -30.91
N GLY A 366 18.07 -0.84 -30.56
CA GLY A 366 17.93 0.59 -30.30
C GLY A 366 18.84 1.07 -29.17
N ALA A 367 19.00 0.28 -28.12
CA ALA A 367 19.91 0.60 -27.03
C ALA A 367 21.38 0.69 -27.49
N LYS A 368 21.87 -0.27 -28.30
CA LYS A 368 23.21 -0.22 -28.88
C LYS A 368 23.42 1.04 -29.75
N LYS A 369 22.42 1.38 -30.55
CA LYS A 369 22.47 2.59 -31.40
C LYS A 369 22.60 3.86 -30.56
N LEU A 370 21.77 4.00 -29.52
CA LEU A 370 21.82 5.15 -28.59
C LEU A 370 23.16 5.23 -27.83
N LEU A 371 23.74 4.09 -27.41
CA LEU A 371 25.07 4.07 -26.82
C LEU A 371 26.13 4.56 -27.76
N ALA A 372 26.10 4.14 -29.04
CA ALA A 372 27.04 4.60 -30.06
C ALA A 372 26.87 6.09 -30.32
N GLU A 373 25.65 6.61 -30.47
CA GLU A 373 25.34 8.03 -30.66
C GLU A 373 25.77 8.88 -29.44
N ALA A 374 25.78 8.31 -28.25
CA ALA A 374 26.26 8.95 -27.02
C ALA A 374 27.80 8.90 -26.89
N GLY A 375 28.52 8.27 -27.82
CA GLY A 375 29.98 8.15 -27.80
C GLY A 375 30.53 6.88 -27.14
N TYR A 376 29.67 5.91 -26.82
CA TYR A 376 30.05 4.65 -26.18
C TYR A 376 29.75 3.41 -27.04
N PRO A 377 30.26 3.31 -28.30
CA PRO A 377 29.94 2.18 -29.17
C PRO A 377 30.44 0.84 -28.64
N ASN A 378 31.49 0.85 -27.82
CA ASN A 378 32.06 -0.33 -27.18
C ASN A 378 31.61 -0.50 -25.69
N GLY A 379 30.62 0.29 -25.28
CA GLY A 379 30.11 0.32 -23.90
C GLY A 379 31.12 0.86 -22.87
N PHE A 380 30.90 0.51 -21.62
CA PHE A 380 31.70 0.91 -20.46
C PHE A 380 31.51 -0.12 -19.32
N GLU A 381 32.30 -0.03 -18.25
CA GLU A 381 32.14 -0.88 -17.05
C GLU A 381 31.13 -0.23 -16.11
N LEU A 382 30.19 -1.03 -15.55
CA LEU A 382 29.15 -0.58 -14.63
C LEU A 382 28.84 -1.63 -13.58
N ALA A 383 28.88 -1.26 -12.29
CA ALA A 383 28.35 -2.13 -11.23
C ALA A 383 26.82 -1.91 -11.07
N VAL A 384 26.08 -3.02 -11.06
CA VAL A 384 24.67 -3.08 -10.72
C VAL A 384 24.59 -3.36 -9.21
N SER A 385 24.43 -2.30 -8.41
CA SER A 385 24.43 -2.40 -6.95
C SER A 385 23.03 -2.65 -6.42
N SER A 386 22.88 -3.65 -5.54
CA SER A 386 21.59 -4.05 -4.98
C SER A 386 21.68 -4.64 -3.58
N THR A 387 20.53 -4.80 -2.92
CA THR A 387 20.39 -5.72 -1.80
C THR A 387 20.25 -7.17 -2.30
N ASN A 388 20.38 -8.13 -1.37
CA ASN A 388 20.12 -9.56 -1.60
C ASN A 388 19.15 -10.15 -0.56
N ASP A 389 18.56 -9.28 0.30
CA ASP A 389 17.69 -9.67 1.41
C ASP A 389 16.59 -8.64 1.73
N ARG A 390 16.24 -7.75 0.78
CA ARG A 390 15.28 -6.65 1.03
C ARG A 390 14.04 -6.71 0.14
N TYR A 391 14.21 -6.91 -1.15
CA TYR A 391 13.13 -6.99 -2.12
C TYR A 391 12.99 -8.43 -2.63
N ILE A 392 11.80 -8.77 -3.14
CA ILE A 392 11.57 -10.11 -3.68
C ILE A 392 12.55 -10.35 -4.84
N ASN A 393 13.38 -11.38 -4.73
CA ASN A 393 14.34 -11.82 -5.75
C ASN A 393 15.34 -10.73 -6.20
N ASP A 394 15.69 -9.78 -5.34
CA ASP A 394 16.55 -8.62 -5.67
C ASP A 394 17.92 -9.03 -6.28
N ALA A 395 18.58 -10.04 -5.75
CA ALA A 395 19.84 -10.53 -6.31
C ALA A 395 19.65 -11.13 -7.71
N GLN A 396 18.61 -11.92 -7.94
CA GLN A 396 18.30 -12.52 -9.24
C GLN A 396 17.90 -11.44 -10.28
N ILE A 397 17.15 -10.43 -9.86
CA ILE A 397 16.82 -9.27 -10.71
C ILE A 397 18.10 -8.57 -11.14
N SER A 398 19.03 -8.30 -10.22
CA SER A 398 20.30 -7.63 -10.51
C SER A 398 21.18 -8.44 -11.46
N GLN A 399 21.21 -9.78 -11.30
CA GLN A 399 21.90 -10.68 -12.23
C GLN A 399 21.29 -10.61 -13.63
N ALA A 400 19.98 -10.62 -13.76
CA ALA A 400 19.31 -10.50 -15.04
C ALA A 400 19.57 -9.14 -15.69
N VAL A 401 19.49 -8.04 -14.93
CA VAL A 401 19.81 -6.70 -15.43
C VAL A 401 21.25 -6.63 -15.92
N ALA A 402 22.22 -7.15 -15.19
CA ALA A 402 23.62 -7.19 -15.64
C ALA A 402 23.78 -7.99 -16.93
N GLN A 403 23.08 -9.12 -17.09
CA GLN A 403 23.08 -9.89 -18.34
C GLN A 403 22.46 -9.12 -19.51
N TYR A 404 21.36 -8.41 -19.29
CA TYR A 404 20.74 -7.56 -20.33
C TYR A 404 21.69 -6.44 -20.77
N LEU A 405 22.33 -5.77 -19.83
CA LEU A 405 23.30 -4.71 -20.11
C LEU A 405 24.52 -5.23 -20.89
N SER A 406 24.99 -6.43 -20.54
CA SER A 406 26.11 -7.06 -21.26
C SER A 406 25.80 -7.35 -22.74
N ARG A 407 24.54 -7.66 -23.08
CA ARG A 407 24.10 -7.89 -24.48
C ARG A 407 24.17 -6.62 -25.36
N VAL A 408 24.15 -5.46 -24.74
CA VAL A 408 24.27 -4.18 -25.46
C VAL A 408 25.66 -3.55 -25.34
N GLY A 409 26.65 -4.30 -24.84
CA GLY A 409 28.06 -3.90 -24.79
C GLY A 409 28.51 -3.27 -23.47
N ILE A 410 27.62 -3.05 -22.49
CA ILE A 410 27.99 -2.55 -21.16
C ILE A 410 28.56 -3.71 -20.35
N LYS A 411 29.80 -3.61 -19.87
CA LYS A 411 30.45 -4.62 -19.01
C LYS A 411 29.89 -4.53 -17.59
N ALA A 412 28.71 -5.12 -17.39
CA ALA A 412 27.99 -5.04 -16.12
C ALA A 412 28.44 -6.12 -15.15
N THR A 413 28.71 -5.73 -13.90
CA THR A 413 29.01 -6.63 -12.78
C THR A 413 27.95 -6.46 -11.68
N VAL A 414 27.61 -7.53 -10.97
CA VAL A 414 26.64 -7.46 -9.86
C VAL A 414 27.37 -7.23 -8.55
N ASP A 415 26.96 -6.21 -7.81
CA ASP A 415 27.41 -5.89 -6.45
C ASP A 415 26.20 -5.99 -5.50
N ALA A 416 25.84 -7.24 -5.14
CA ALA A 416 24.71 -7.55 -4.27
C ALA A 416 25.17 -7.82 -2.83
N MET A 417 24.59 -7.11 -1.86
CA MET A 417 24.96 -7.19 -0.45
C MET A 417 23.74 -7.18 0.47
N THR A 418 23.94 -7.50 1.76
CA THR A 418 22.83 -7.40 2.72
C THR A 418 22.39 -5.96 2.90
N ARG A 419 21.10 -5.75 3.21
CA ARG A 419 20.51 -4.41 3.44
C ARG A 419 21.26 -3.60 4.50
N SER A 420 21.82 -4.26 5.53
CA SER A 420 22.60 -3.61 6.59
C SER A 420 23.90 -2.98 6.09
N VAL A 421 24.47 -3.50 5.01
CA VAL A 421 25.66 -2.97 4.33
C VAL A 421 25.24 -1.97 3.24
N TYR A 422 24.21 -2.33 2.48
CA TYR A 422 23.75 -1.57 1.32
C TYR A 422 23.27 -0.16 1.66
N PHE A 423 22.34 0.01 2.60
CA PHE A 423 21.73 1.29 2.87
C PHE A 423 22.71 2.34 3.43
N PRO A 424 23.64 2.02 4.34
CA PRO A 424 24.70 2.96 4.74
C PRO A 424 25.58 3.43 3.57
N LYS A 425 25.97 2.52 2.66
CA LYS A 425 26.74 2.86 1.46
C LYS A 425 25.94 3.73 0.50
N ARG A 426 24.66 3.39 0.28
CA ARG A 426 23.75 4.20 -0.54
C ARG A 426 23.58 5.61 0.00
N ALA A 427 23.40 5.76 1.31
CA ALA A 427 23.29 7.05 1.97
C ALA A 427 24.57 7.91 1.81
N LYS A 428 25.74 7.26 1.75
CA LYS A 428 27.04 7.90 1.44
C LYS A 428 27.24 8.11 -0.07
N ARG A 429 26.27 7.75 -0.91
CA ARG A 429 26.32 7.89 -2.38
C ARG A 429 27.47 7.09 -3.02
N GLU A 430 27.80 5.89 -2.51
CA GLU A 430 28.91 5.07 -3.00
C GLU A 430 28.58 4.27 -4.28
N PHE A 431 27.38 4.43 -4.84
CA PHE A 431 26.92 3.71 -6.03
C PHE A 431 26.63 4.65 -7.22
N SER A 432 26.83 4.13 -8.43
CA SER A 432 26.50 4.84 -9.67
C SER A 432 25.17 4.38 -10.27
N PHE A 433 24.81 3.08 -10.10
CA PHE A 433 23.56 2.49 -10.58
C PHE A 433 23.04 1.53 -9.49
N ALA A 434 22.01 1.97 -8.80
CA ALA A 434 21.59 1.37 -7.53
C ALA A 434 20.11 1.00 -7.52
N MET A 435 19.80 -0.24 -7.14
CA MET A 435 18.42 -0.71 -6.94
C MET A 435 17.77 0.00 -5.76
N GLY A 436 16.49 0.29 -5.86
CA GLY A 436 15.65 0.76 -4.78
C GLY A 436 14.23 0.25 -4.91
N GLY A 437 13.48 0.38 -3.82
CA GLY A 437 12.05 0.19 -3.81
C GLY A 437 11.39 1.27 -2.96
N TRP A 438 10.27 1.78 -3.42
CA TRP A 438 9.48 2.79 -2.75
C TRP A 438 8.01 2.43 -2.75
N SER A 439 7.34 2.62 -1.64
CA SER A 439 5.89 2.42 -1.51
C SER A 439 5.26 3.78 -1.23
N SER A 440 4.32 4.21 -2.07
CA SER A 440 3.59 5.45 -1.83
C SER A 440 2.56 5.25 -0.72
N GLU A 441 2.77 5.87 0.42
CA GLU A 441 1.83 5.77 1.55
C GLU A 441 0.56 6.60 1.34
N THR A 442 0.67 7.64 0.54
CA THR A 442 -0.45 8.56 0.23
C THR A 442 -1.30 8.08 -0.95
N GLY A 443 -0.82 7.10 -1.73
CA GLY A 443 -1.50 6.62 -2.93
C GLY A 443 -1.47 7.60 -4.10
N GLU A 444 -0.52 8.54 -4.12
CA GLU A 444 -0.41 9.55 -5.18
C GLU A 444 1.04 9.77 -5.64
N ALA A 445 1.20 10.42 -6.81
CA ALA A 445 2.48 10.55 -7.50
C ALA A 445 3.50 11.45 -6.78
N SER A 446 3.09 12.38 -5.92
CA SER A 446 4.02 13.32 -5.28
C SER A 446 5.04 12.62 -4.38
N SER A 447 4.69 11.51 -3.75
CA SER A 447 5.55 10.81 -2.79
C SER A 447 6.89 10.40 -3.39
N PHE A 448 6.90 9.73 -4.55
CA PHE A 448 8.15 9.37 -5.21
C PHE A 448 8.92 10.59 -5.70
N LEU A 449 8.22 11.52 -6.34
CA LEU A 449 8.83 12.73 -6.90
C LEU A 449 9.49 13.59 -5.83
N GLN A 450 8.85 13.74 -4.68
CA GLN A 450 9.33 14.55 -3.56
C GLN A 450 10.65 14.04 -2.99
N TYR A 451 10.78 12.73 -2.78
CA TYR A 451 11.94 12.17 -2.08
C TYR A 451 13.06 11.75 -3.03
N TRP A 452 12.74 11.30 -4.25
CA TRP A 452 13.68 10.62 -5.14
C TRP A 452 14.10 11.42 -6.36
N VAL A 453 13.30 12.41 -6.78
CA VAL A 453 13.54 13.17 -8.01
C VAL A 453 13.92 14.63 -7.72
N THR A 454 13.17 15.30 -6.85
CA THR A 454 13.40 16.71 -6.50
C THR A 454 14.84 16.93 -6.00
N ARG A 455 15.42 18.09 -6.33
CA ARG A 455 16.72 18.51 -5.79
C ARG A 455 16.70 18.51 -4.26
N PHE A 456 17.80 18.06 -3.67
CA PHE A 456 17.93 18.02 -2.21
C PHE A 456 17.79 19.41 -1.57
N ASP A 457 16.86 19.53 -0.65
CA ASP A 457 16.61 20.71 0.17
C ASP A 457 16.28 20.25 1.60
N LYS A 458 17.24 20.43 2.49
CA LYS A 458 17.12 19.96 3.89
C LYS A 458 16.01 20.71 4.65
N GLU A 459 15.84 22.01 4.39
CA GLU A 459 14.86 22.84 5.10
C GLU A 459 13.43 22.50 4.73
N GLN A 460 13.20 22.14 3.46
CA GLN A 460 11.89 21.74 2.97
C GLN A 460 11.66 20.23 3.02
N GLY A 461 12.65 19.42 3.40
CA GLY A 461 12.56 17.96 3.41
C GLY A 461 12.43 17.32 2.02
N LEU A 462 12.94 18.02 0.99
CA LEU A 462 12.87 17.58 -0.40
C LEU A 462 14.14 16.83 -0.81
N GLY A 463 14.02 15.89 -1.75
CA GLY A 463 15.15 15.20 -2.36
C GLY A 463 16.01 14.38 -1.39
N THR A 464 15.47 14.00 -0.22
CA THR A 464 16.22 13.31 0.84
C THR A 464 16.77 11.95 0.41
N SER A 465 16.22 11.37 -0.63
CA SER A 465 16.65 10.11 -1.25
C SER A 465 17.16 10.28 -2.68
N ASN A 466 17.36 11.51 -3.13
CA ASN A 466 17.96 11.81 -4.43
C ASN A 466 19.49 11.64 -4.35
N TYR A 467 19.92 10.40 -4.12
CA TYR A 467 21.34 10.06 -3.98
C TYR A 467 22.12 10.23 -5.29
N GLY A 468 21.43 10.16 -6.42
CA GLY A 468 22.01 10.38 -7.75
C GLY A 468 22.31 11.83 -8.10
N GLY A 469 21.81 12.77 -7.30
CA GLY A 469 22.06 14.20 -7.45
C GLY A 469 21.41 14.80 -8.71
N TYR A 470 20.25 14.28 -9.12
CA TYR A 470 19.47 14.85 -10.21
C TYR A 470 19.04 16.28 -9.85
N ASP A 471 19.21 17.20 -10.78
CA ASP A 471 18.87 18.62 -10.65
C ASP A 471 18.28 19.11 -11.98
N ASN A 472 17.00 19.43 -11.98
CA ASN A 472 16.30 20.03 -13.11
C ASN A 472 15.42 21.17 -12.60
N PRO A 473 15.80 22.44 -12.83
CA PRO A 473 15.05 23.60 -12.34
C PRO A 473 13.61 23.68 -12.87
N GLU A 474 13.34 23.21 -14.10
CA GLU A 474 12.00 23.19 -14.66
C GLU A 474 11.12 22.19 -13.89
N PHE A 475 11.61 20.96 -13.68
CA PHE A 475 10.93 19.97 -12.86
C PHE A 475 10.66 20.53 -11.46
N ASP A 476 11.68 21.05 -10.78
CA ASP A 476 11.55 21.59 -9.41
C ASP A 476 10.53 22.73 -9.35
N GLY A 477 10.50 23.62 -10.34
CA GLY A 477 9.55 24.73 -10.41
C GLY A 477 8.10 24.26 -10.52
N VAL A 478 7.82 23.29 -11.39
CA VAL A 478 6.48 22.69 -11.54
C VAL A 478 6.08 21.90 -10.30
N PHE A 479 6.98 21.06 -9.81
CA PHE A 479 6.70 20.18 -8.69
C PHE A 479 6.46 20.93 -7.38
N LYS A 480 7.25 21.97 -7.08
CA LYS A 480 7.05 22.82 -5.90
C LYS A 480 5.69 23.52 -5.90
N ARG A 481 5.18 23.91 -7.08
CA ARG A 481 3.78 24.40 -7.19
C ARG A 481 2.79 23.30 -6.83
N ALA A 482 2.98 22.07 -7.33
CA ALA A 482 2.09 20.95 -7.01
C ALA A 482 2.02 20.66 -5.49
N LEU A 483 3.12 20.88 -4.75
CA LEU A 483 3.17 20.65 -3.30
C LEU A 483 2.35 21.64 -2.47
N VAL A 484 2.00 22.79 -3.03
CA VAL A 484 1.24 23.85 -2.33
C VAL A 484 -0.13 24.13 -2.96
N THR A 485 -0.45 23.54 -4.10
CA THR A 485 -1.73 23.71 -4.78
C THR A 485 -2.77 22.80 -4.13
N VAL A 486 -3.80 23.38 -3.53
CA VAL A 486 -4.88 22.64 -2.84
C VAL A 486 -6.04 22.25 -3.75
N ASP A 487 -6.23 22.93 -4.89
CA ASP A 487 -7.20 22.51 -5.90
C ASP A 487 -6.79 21.17 -6.52
N PRO A 488 -7.61 20.10 -6.41
CA PRO A 488 -7.19 18.77 -6.84
C PRO A 488 -6.95 18.67 -8.35
N ALA A 489 -7.78 19.36 -9.17
CA ALA A 489 -7.68 19.24 -10.62
C ALA A 489 -6.43 19.96 -11.17
N GLU A 490 -6.10 21.12 -10.62
CA GLU A 490 -4.87 21.83 -10.99
C GLU A 490 -3.64 21.11 -10.45
N ARG A 491 -3.71 20.59 -9.23
CA ARG A 491 -2.63 19.82 -8.61
C ARG A 491 -2.32 18.55 -9.41
N GLU A 492 -3.34 17.83 -9.86
CA GLU A 492 -3.15 16.62 -10.68
C GLU A 492 -2.42 16.93 -11.98
N LYS A 493 -2.77 18.02 -12.68
CA LYS A 493 -2.06 18.47 -13.89
C LYS A 493 -0.59 18.78 -13.62
N LEU A 494 -0.30 19.48 -12.50
CA LEU A 494 1.08 19.79 -12.12
C LEU A 494 1.89 18.53 -11.79
N LEU A 495 1.29 17.54 -11.13
CA LEU A 495 1.94 16.25 -10.87
C LEU A 495 2.19 15.47 -12.17
N GLN A 496 1.25 15.44 -13.09
CA GLN A 496 1.40 14.80 -14.41
C GLN A 496 2.49 15.49 -15.24
N GLN A 497 2.55 16.82 -15.21
CA GLN A 497 3.63 17.58 -15.86
C GLN A 497 4.99 17.26 -15.24
N SER A 498 5.08 17.22 -13.92
CA SER A 498 6.30 16.85 -13.19
C SER A 498 6.76 15.44 -13.54
N LEU A 499 5.81 14.49 -13.57
CA LEU A 499 6.09 13.09 -13.92
C LEU A 499 6.57 12.95 -15.37
N THR A 500 6.01 13.73 -16.30
CA THR A 500 6.44 13.79 -17.70
C THR A 500 7.90 14.21 -17.80
N LEU A 501 8.30 15.28 -17.09
CA LEU A 501 9.68 15.76 -17.07
C LEU A 501 10.62 14.71 -16.46
N ALA A 502 10.23 14.10 -15.34
CA ALA A 502 11.03 13.05 -14.70
C ALA A 502 11.24 11.82 -15.60
N LEU A 503 10.20 11.39 -16.33
CA LEU A 503 10.30 10.25 -17.26
C LEU A 503 11.04 10.60 -18.55
N ALA A 504 11.04 11.86 -18.97
CA ALA A 504 11.86 12.31 -20.10
C ALA A 504 13.36 12.27 -19.78
N ASP A 505 13.74 12.65 -18.56
CA ASP A 505 15.14 12.72 -18.12
C ASP A 505 15.66 11.41 -17.52
N LEU A 506 14.77 10.53 -17.04
CA LEU A 506 15.08 9.23 -16.44
C LEU A 506 16.19 9.29 -15.37
N PRO A 507 16.07 10.09 -14.30
CA PRO A 507 17.02 10.03 -13.18
C PRO A 507 16.95 8.69 -12.43
N SER A 508 15.82 8.03 -12.57
CA SER A 508 15.55 6.66 -12.14
C SER A 508 14.72 5.94 -13.19
N ILE A 509 14.94 4.64 -13.36
CA ILE A 509 14.14 3.81 -14.26
C ILE A 509 13.24 2.88 -13.44
N PRO A 510 11.89 3.00 -13.54
CA PRO A 510 10.99 2.05 -12.93
C PRO A 510 11.16 0.66 -13.59
N LEU A 511 11.10 -0.39 -12.79
CA LEU A 511 11.26 -1.75 -13.26
C LEU A 511 9.94 -2.51 -13.23
N HIS A 512 9.38 -2.67 -12.03
CA HIS A 512 8.08 -3.32 -11.82
C HIS A 512 7.45 -2.87 -10.53
N PHE A 513 6.14 -3.08 -10.42
CA PHE A 513 5.41 -3.05 -9.15
C PHE A 513 5.41 -4.46 -8.57
N GLU A 514 5.78 -4.60 -7.29
CA GLU A 514 5.55 -5.84 -6.55
C GLU A 514 4.05 -6.08 -6.44
N SER A 515 3.63 -7.33 -6.46
CA SER A 515 2.23 -7.70 -6.26
C SER A 515 2.04 -8.41 -4.94
N SER A 516 0.91 -8.17 -4.30
CA SER A 516 0.43 -8.97 -3.18
C SER A 516 -0.45 -10.11 -3.69
N ILE A 517 -0.35 -11.26 -3.04
CA ILE A 517 -1.10 -12.45 -3.39
C ILE A 517 -1.93 -12.88 -2.19
N TRP A 518 -3.20 -13.16 -2.44
CA TRP A 518 -4.08 -13.82 -1.47
C TRP A 518 -4.57 -15.10 -2.06
N ALA A 519 -4.58 -16.17 -1.27
CA ALA A 519 -5.13 -17.47 -1.65
C ALA A 519 -6.25 -17.87 -0.68
N PHE A 520 -7.31 -18.49 -1.18
CA PHE A 520 -8.51 -18.74 -0.41
C PHE A 520 -9.27 -19.97 -0.89
N LYS A 521 -10.14 -20.52 -0.04
CA LYS A 521 -11.08 -21.60 -0.40
C LYS A 521 -12.10 -21.11 -1.43
N LYS A 522 -12.44 -21.93 -2.42
CA LYS A 522 -13.60 -21.70 -3.30
C LYS A 522 -14.87 -21.56 -2.47
N GLY A 523 -15.76 -20.67 -2.88
CA GLY A 523 -16.90 -20.23 -2.07
C GLY A 523 -16.61 -18.91 -1.34
N LEU A 524 -15.35 -18.44 -1.35
CA LEU A 524 -14.91 -17.11 -0.98
C LEU A 524 -14.56 -16.31 -2.24
N ALA A 525 -14.95 -15.04 -2.27
CA ALA A 525 -14.39 -14.01 -3.14
C ALA A 525 -13.60 -13.03 -2.28
N TYR A 526 -12.42 -12.66 -2.72
CA TYR A 526 -11.56 -11.70 -2.04
C TYR A 526 -11.12 -10.58 -2.98
N GLU A 527 -11.27 -9.33 -2.56
CA GLU A 527 -10.76 -8.18 -3.28
C GLU A 527 -9.38 -7.80 -2.75
N GLY A 528 -8.34 -7.99 -3.59
CA GLY A 528 -6.97 -7.59 -3.25
C GLY A 528 -6.81 -6.07 -3.29
N ARG A 529 -5.89 -5.55 -2.47
CA ARG A 529 -5.70 -4.11 -2.24
C ARG A 529 -4.28 -3.67 -2.60
N ALA A 530 -4.17 -2.46 -3.18
CA ALA A 530 -2.89 -1.86 -3.54
C ALA A 530 -2.04 -1.44 -2.31
N ASP A 531 -2.69 -1.15 -1.17
CA ASP A 531 -2.04 -0.88 0.12
C ASP A 531 -1.51 -2.14 0.83
N GLN A 532 -1.77 -3.33 0.27
CA GLN A 532 -1.36 -4.64 0.81
C GLN A 532 -2.12 -5.05 2.08
N TYR A 533 -3.20 -4.36 2.47
CA TYR A 533 -3.97 -4.70 3.66
C TYR A 533 -4.78 -5.98 3.44
N THR A 534 -4.73 -6.87 4.43
CA THR A 534 -5.60 -8.05 4.49
C THR A 534 -6.77 -7.73 5.40
N LEU A 535 -7.94 -7.47 4.78
CA LEU A 535 -9.14 -7.06 5.49
C LEU A 535 -10.22 -8.14 5.41
N ALA A 536 -10.78 -8.53 6.57
CA ALA A 536 -11.88 -9.49 6.62
C ALA A 536 -13.14 -8.97 5.91
N MET A 537 -13.34 -7.64 5.86
CA MET A 537 -14.46 -7.01 5.15
C MET A 537 -14.37 -7.19 3.63
N SER A 538 -13.18 -7.40 3.09
CA SER A 538 -12.96 -7.68 1.66
C SER A 538 -13.23 -9.15 1.30
N ALA A 539 -13.38 -10.04 2.28
CA ALA A 539 -13.73 -11.43 2.07
C ALA A 539 -15.26 -11.59 2.07
N LYS A 540 -15.82 -11.99 0.94
CA LYS A 540 -17.28 -12.16 0.75
C LYS A 540 -17.58 -13.58 0.31
N PRO A 541 -18.79 -14.10 0.57
CA PRO A 541 -19.25 -15.31 -0.09
C PRO A 541 -19.18 -15.13 -1.61
N ALA A 542 -18.63 -16.09 -2.33
CA ALA A 542 -18.73 -16.10 -3.78
C ALA A 542 -20.20 -16.28 -4.19
N LYS A 543 -20.64 -15.51 -5.18
CA LYS A 543 -22.00 -15.59 -5.73
C LYS A 543 -22.19 -16.89 -6.54
#